data_9768996559023eade448fcd4aaea0759
#
_entry.id   9768996559023eade448fcd4aaea0759
#
_cell.length_a   1.000
_cell.length_b   1.000
_cell.length_c   1.000
_cell.angle_alpha   90.00
_cell.angle_beta   90.00
_cell.angle_gamma   90.00
#
_symmetry.space_group_name_H-M   'P 1'
#
loop_
_entity.id
_entity.type
_entity.pdbx_description
1 polymer ?
#
loop_
_entity_poly.entity_id
_entity_poly.type
_entity_poly.pdbx_seq_one_letter_code
_entity_poly.pdbx_strand_id
1 'polypeptide(L)'
;MDQPVYKRVLLKISGEALAGDKHFGLDFQVMGRVADVIKKCVDMGVQVGIVIGGGNFWRGVKDGEGYIERTRADHMGMLATAMNCMAMADVLEQKGVDVRVQTALEIRAVAEPYIRARAIRHLEKGRVVIFGAGTGNPYFSTDTAAVLRAAEIDADVILLAKNVDGVYSADPVKDPTAVKYDSISYDDVLAQHLMVMDTTATSLSMDNHIPVLLFALKDPENIIRAVCGEKVGTIVKE
;
A
#
# COMPACT_ATOMS: atom_id res chain seq x y z
N MET A 1 25.26 4.87 -2.80
CA MET A 1 23.85 4.60 -2.45
C MET A 1 23.86 3.96 -1.09
N ASP A 2 23.05 4.45 -0.18
CA ASP A 2 22.97 3.86 1.16
C ASP A 2 22.42 2.44 1.07
N GLN A 3 22.83 1.57 1.97
CA GLN A 3 22.37 0.18 1.97
C GLN A 3 20.93 0.11 2.52
N PRO A 4 20.05 -0.76 1.99
CA PRO A 4 18.72 -0.94 2.54
C PRO A 4 18.79 -1.48 3.97
N VAL A 5 17.98 -0.89 4.85
CA VAL A 5 17.86 -1.34 6.26
C VAL A 5 16.77 -2.40 6.43
N TYR A 6 15.90 -2.55 5.44
CA TYR A 6 14.83 -3.55 5.40
C TYR A 6 15.10 -4.57 4.30
N LYS A 7 14.90 -5.84 4.60
CA LYS A 7 15.05 -6.95 3.65
C LYS A 7 13.77 -7.19 2.86
N ARG A 8 12.62 -7.11 3.52
CA ARG A 8 11.30 -7.33 2.92
C ARG A 8 10.34 -6.24 3.32
N VAL A 9 9.76 -5.57 2.35
CA VAL A 9 8.81 -4.48 2.58
C VAL A 9 7.45 -4.77 1.96
N LEU A 10 6.39 -4.29 2.60
CA LEU A 10 5.09 -4.19 1.95
C LEU A 10 4.82 -2.72 1.61
N LEU A 11 4.78 -2.40 0.33
CA LEU A 11 4.43 -1.06 -0.15
C LEU A 11 2.92 -0.97 -0.39
N LYS A 12 2.24 -0.11 0.35
CA LYS A 12 0.84 0.19 0.11
C LYS A 12 0.70 1.51 -0.63
N ILE A 13 0.05 1.47 -1.79
CA ILE A 13 -0.20 2.63 -2.65
C ILE A 13 -1.69 2.93 -2.70
N SER A 14 -2.08 4.20 -2.52
CA SER A 14 -3.46 4.64 -2.77
C SER A 14 -3.77 4.59 -4.28
N GLY A 15 -4.92 4.04 -4.66
CA GLY A 15 -5.36 4.08 -6.06
C GLY A 15 -5.49 5.50 -6.59
N GLU A 16 -5.93 6.44 -5.77
CA GLU A 16 -6.03 7.87 -6.12
C GLU A 16 -4.67 8.46 -6.49
N ALA A 17 -3.58 8.04 -5.81
CA ALA A 17 -2.24 8.50 -6.14
C ALA A 17 -1.80 8.03 -7.54
N LEU A 18 -2.31 6.89 -8.03
CA LEU A 18 -2.03 6.39 -9.39
C LEU A 18 -2.85 7.10 -10.47
N ALA A 19 -3.92 7.80 -10.11
CA ALA A 19 -4.67 8.63 -11.05
C ALA A 19 -3.99 9.98 -11.34
N GLY A 20 -3.05 10.39 -10.50
CA GLY A 20 -2.39 11.69 -10.61
C GLY A 20 -3.41 12.84 -10.62
N ASP A 21 -3.18 13.82 -11.45
CA ASP A 21 -4.05 15.00 -11.59
C ASP A 21 -5.39 14.70 -12.30
N LYS A 22 -5.55 13.49 -12.86
CA LYS A 22 -6.79 13.08 -13.53
C LYS A 22 -7.93 12.76 -12.57
N HIS A 23 -7.61 12.47 -11.30
CA HIS A 23 -8.56 12.09 -10.24
C HIS A 23 -9.38 10.82 -10.50
N PHE A 24 -9.30 10.23 -11.71
CA PHE A 24 -9.97 9.00 -12.12
C PHE A 24 -9.11 8.20 -13.09
N GLY A 25 -9.18 6.88 -13.02
CA GLY A 25 -8.45 5.97 -13.89
C GLY A 25 -6.96 5.88 -13.54
N LEU A 26 -6.11 5.75 -14.53
CA LEU A 26 -4.66 5.55 -14.39
C LEU A 26 -3.87 6.66 -15.06
N ASP A 27 -2.82 7.12 -14.39
CA ASP A 27 -1.78 7.95 -14.98
C ASP A 27 -0.50 7.14 -15.14
N PHE A 28 -0.22 6.71 -16.38
CA PHE A 28 0.96 5.87 -16.67
C PHE A 28 2.29 6.59 -16.48
N GLN A 29 2.33 7.93 -16.47
CA GLN A 29 3.54 8.67 -16.13
C GLN A 29 3.84 8.58 -14.64
N VAL A 30 2.80 8.72 -13.80
CA VAL A 30 2.93 8.51 -12.34
C VAL A 30 3.34 7.08 -12.06
N MET A 31 2.65 6.10 -12.66
CA MET A 31 2.97 4.68 -12.50
C MET A 31 4.39 4.35 -12.94
N GLY A 32 4.84 4.93 -14.06
CA GLY A 32 6.20 4.76 -14.57
C GLY A 32 7.26 5.24 -13.58
N ARG A 33 7.08 6.42 -12.97
CA ARG A 33 8.00 6.94 -11.95
C ARG A 33 8.04 6.04 -10.70
N VAL A 34 6.88 5.59 -10.23
CA VAL A 34 6.79 4.67 -9.08
C VAL A 34 7.51 3.35 -9.41
N ALA A 35 7.28 2.80 -10.61
CA ALA A 35 7.91 1.56 -11.05
C ALA A 35 9.45 1.68 -11.18
N ASP A 36 9.97 2.84 -11.59
CA ASP A 36 11.41 3.10 -11.63
C ASP A 36 12.05 3.00 -10.24
N VAL A 37 11.37 3.52 -9.22
CA VAL A 37 11.87 3.46 -7.85
C VAL A 37 11.72 2.05 -7.26
N ILE A 38 10.61 1.36 -7.52
CA ILE A 38 10.44 -0.05 -7.12
C ILE A 38 11.55 -0.91 -7.73
N LYS A 39 11.88 -0.70 -9.02
CA LYS A 39 12.99 -1.39 -9.67
C LYS A 39 14.31 -1.15 -8.94
N LYS A 40 14.63 0.09 -8.57
CA LYS A 40 15.84 0.40 -7.80
C LYS A 40 15.88 -0.38 -6.48
N CYS A 41 14.76 -0.48 -5.76
CA CYS A 41 14.68 -1.28 -4.52
C CYS A 41 14.97 -2.77 -4.78
N VAL A 42 14.39 -3.34 -5.84
CA VAL A 42 14.63 -4.74 -6.25
C VAL A 42 16.10 -4.95 -6.65
N ASP A 43 16.68 -4.04 -7.42
CA ASP A 43 18.09 -4.09 -7.84
C ASP A 43 19.06 -4.01 -6.62
N MET A 44 18.64 -3.41 -5.51
CA MET A 44 19.34 -3.41 -4.22
C MET A 44 19.13 -4.69 -3.39
N GLY A 45 18.37 -5.66 -3.90
CA GLY A 45 18.07 -6.93 -3.22
C GLY A 45 16.91 -6.89 -2.22
N VAL A 46 16.11 -5.81 -2.22
CA VAL A 46 14.92 -5.71 -1.37
C VAL A 46 13.78 -6.53 -1.95
N GLN A 47 13.13 -7.32 -1.13
CA GLN A 47 11.93 -8.08 -1.48
C GLN A 47 10.70 -7.17 -1.33
N VAL A 48 9.97 -6.92 -2.42
CA VAL A 48 8.87 -5.94 -2.45
C VAL A 48 7.52 -6.62 -2.69
N GLY A 49 6.65 -6.59 -1.68
CA GLY A 49 5.22 -6.86 -1.82
C GLY A 49 4.47 -5.53 -2.01
N ILE A 50 3.44 -5.53 -2.84
CA ILE A 50 2.67 -4.32 -3.13
C ILE A 50 1.18 -4.57 -2.90
N VAL A 51 0.48 -3.64 -2.24
CA VAL A 51 -0.98 -3.55 -2.18
C VAL A 51 -1.41 -2.22 -2.78
N ILE A 52 -2.38 -2.23 -3.68
CA ILE A 52 -2.88 -1.03 -4.35
C ILE A 52 -4.37 -0.87 -4.06
N GLY A 53 -4.78 0.33 -3.62
CA GLY A 53 -6.20 0.67 -3.45
C GLY A 53 -6.94 0.81 -4.77
N GLY A 54 -8.28 0.74 -4.73
CA GLY A 54 -9.17 0.85 -5.90
C GLY A 54 -9.86 2.21 -6.07
N GLY A 55 -9.56 3.19 -5.19
CA GLY A 55 -10.31 4.44 -5.08
C GLY A 55 -10.23 5.39 -6.28
N ASN A 56 -9.36 5.11 -7.27
CA ASN A 56 -9.31 5.79 -8.56
C ASN A 56 -10.39 5.31 -9.55
N PHE A 57 -11.02 4.18 -9.29
CA PHE A 57 -12.11 3.62 -10.11
C PHE A 57 -13.43 3.52 -9.34
N TRP A 58 -13.37 3.11 -8.05
CA TRP A 58 -14.55 2.85 -7.26
C TRP A 58 -14.29 2.98 -5.76
N ARG A 59 -15.16 3.74 -5.08
CA ARG A 59 -15.18 3.91 -3.62
C ARG A 59 -16.45 3.32 -3.05
N GLY A 60 -16.46 2.03 -2.74
CA GLY A 60 -17.63 1.21 -2.45
C GLY A 60 -18.71 1.86 -1.59
N VAL A 61 -18.34 2.38 -0.43
CA VAL A 61 -19.32 3.01 0.50
C VAL A 61 -19.83 4.32 -0.06
N LYS A 62 -18.95 5.17 -0.62
CA LYS A 62 -19.29 6.53 -1.02
C LYS A 62 -20.04 6.58 -2.35
N ASP A 63 -19.57 5.80 -3.35
CA ASP A 63 -20.13 5.86 -4.71
C ASP A 63 -21.40 5.01 -4.84
N GLY A 64 -21.57 3.99 -3.98
CA GLY A 64 -22.69 3.07 -3.99
C GLY A 64 -23.81 3.39 -2.97
N GLU A 65 -23.67 4.45 -2.18
CA GLU A 65 -24.61 4.77 -1.09
C GLU A 65 -26.03 4.97 -1.61
N GLY A 66 -26.97 4.16 -1.07
CA GLY A 66 -28.38 4.19 -1.45
C GLY A 66 -28.75 3.52 -2.78
N TYR A 67 -27.78 3.05 -3.57
CA TYR A 67 -28.02 2.43 -4.89
C TYR A 67 -27.57 0.97 -4.97
N ILE A 68 -26.51 0.61 -4.26
CA ILE A 68 -25.89 -0.72 -4.35
C ILE A 68 -25.71 -1.27 -2.93
N GLU A 69 -26.03 -2.55 -2.76
CA GLU A 69 -25.83 -3.27 -1.51
C GLU A 69 -24.33 -3.29 -1.15
N ARG A 70 -24.00 -3.07 0.12
CA ARG A 70 -22.64 -2.86 0.63
C ARG A 70 -21.65 -3.93 0.20
N THR A 71 -22.01 -5.20 0.31
CA THR A 71 -21.09 -6.30 -0.04
C THR A 71 -20.76 -6.33 -1.53
N ARG A 72 -21.74 -5.99 -2.39
CA ARG A 72 -21.51 -5.84 -3.85
C ARG A 72 -20.61 -4.66 -4.16
N ALA A 73 -20.86 -3.52 -3.50
CA ALA A 73 -20.03 -2.33 -3.66
C ALA A 73 -18.55 -2.60 -3.26
N ASP A 74 -18.35 -3.36 -2.18
CA ASP A 74 -17.01 -3.77 -1.73
C ASP A 74 -16.36 -4.75 -2.73
N HIS A 75 -17.09 -5.71 -3.30
CA HIS A 75 -16.57 -6.58 -4.37
C HIS A 75 -16.19 -5.78 -5.63
N MET A 76 -16.95 -4.76 -6.01
CA MET A 76 -16.57 -3.85 -7.11
C MET A 76 -15.25 -3.13 -6.79
N GLY A 77 -15.07 -2.67 -5.55
CA GLY A 77 -13.79 -2.10 -5.09
C GLY A 77 -12.63 -3.11 -5.15
N MET A 78 -12.87 -4.38 -4.81
CA MET A 78 -11.86 -5.44 -4.95
C MET A 78 -11.47 -5.64 -6.42
N LEU A 79 -12.43 -5.66 -7.35
CA LEU A 79 -12.14 -5.76 -8.79
C LEU A 79 -11.38 -4.52 -9.29
N ALA A 80 -11.70 -3.32 -8.81
CA ALA A 80 -10.96 -2.10 -9.10
C ALA A 80 -9.49 -2.20 -8.67
N THR A 81 -9.20 -2.80 -7.50
CA THR A 81 -7.81 -3.07 -7.09
C THR A 81 -7.11 -4.05 -8.04
N ALA A 82 -7.81 -5.08 -8.52
CA ALA A 82 -7.24 -6.04 -9.45
C ALA A 82 -6.83 -5.38 -10.78
N MET A 83 -7.64 -4.44 -11.30
CA MET A 83 -7.28 -3.64 -12.49
C MET A 83 -5.99 -2.84 -12.26
N ASN A 84 -5.86 -2.17 -11.11
CA ASN A 84 -4.64 -1.43 -10.74
C ASN A 84 -3.42 -2.36 -10.64
N CYS A 85 -3.59 -3.55 -10.08
CA CYS A 85 -2.52 -4.54 -9.95
C CYS A 85 -2.01 -5.00 -11.32
N MET A 86 -2.91 -5.29 -12.26
CA MET A 86 -2.55 -5.69 -13.62
C MET A 86 -1.79 -4.58 -14.36
N ALA A 87 -2.27 -3.33 -14.26
CA ALA A 87 -1.60 -2.19 -14.89
C ALA A 87 -0.20 -1.95 -14.30
N MET A 88 -0.06 -2.03 -12.98
CA MET A 88 1.25 -1.88 -12.33
C MET A 88 2.20 -3.02 -12.68
N ALA A 89 1.69 -4.25 -12.80
CA ALA A 89 2.50 -5.38 -13.21
C ALA A 89 3.08 -5.18 -14.61
N ASP A 90 2.25 -4.79 -15.58
CA ASP A 90 2.69 -4.52 -16.95
C ASP A 90 3.75 -3.41 -16.99
N VAL A 91 3.54 -2.30 -16.26
CA VAL A 91 4.50 -1.20 -16.21
C VAL A 91 5.85 -1.64 -15.59
N LEU A 92 5.84 -2.48 -14.57
CA LEU A 92 7.06 -3.03 -13.96
C LEU A 92 7.76 -4.02 -14.90
N GLU A 93 7.01 -4.91 -15.57
CA GLU A 93 7.55 -5.87 -16.52
C GLU A 93 8.20 -5.18 -17.72
N GLN A 94 7.62 -4.09 -18.24
CA GLN A 94 8.23 -3.26 -19.28
C GLN A 94 9.57 -2.65 -18.86
N LYS A 95 9.81 -2.50 -17.55
CA LYS A 95 11.09 -2.04 -16.99
C LYS A 95 12.06 -3.19 -16.62
N GLY A 96 11.71 -4.43 -16.98
CA GLY A 96 12.53 -5.61 -16.75
C GLY A 96 12.48 -6.16 -15.32
N VAL A 97 11.41 -5.86 -14.59
CA VAL A 97 11.17 -6.43 -13.25
C VAL A 97 10.27 -7.66 -13.37
N ASP A 98 10.68 -8.79 -12.81
CA ASP A 98 9.83 -9.98 -12.71
C ASP A 98 8.70 -9.73 -11.71
N VAL A 99 7.43 -9.85 -12.13
CA VAL A 99 6.25 -9.58 -11.31
C VAL A 99 5.32 -10.80 -11.24
N ARG A 100 4.61 -10.93 -10.13
CA ARG A 100 3.46 -11.85 -9.99
C ARG A 100 2.30 -11.12 -9.34
N VAL A 101 1.14 -11.15 -9.99
CA VAL A 101 -0.12 -10.68 -9.41
C VAL A 101 -0.80 -11.86 -8.74
N GLN A 102 -1.13 -11.70 -7.47
CA GLN A 102 -1.92 -12.66 -6.70
C GLN A 102 -3.18 -12.00 -6.16
N THR A 103 -4.35 -12.60 -6.35
CA THR A 103 -5.63 -12.02 -5.94
C THR A 103 -6.35 -12.88 -4.90
N ALA A 104 -6.93 -12.22 -3.90
CA ALA A 104 -7.72 -12.87 -2.86
C ALA A 104 -9.07 -13.40 -3.40
N LEU A 105 -9.65 -12.75 -4.42
CA LEU A 105 -10.71 -13.33 -5.23
C LEU A 105 -10.08 -14.14 -6.37
N GLU A 106 -10.58 -15.34 -6.64
CA GLU A 106 -10.07 -16.16 -7.74
C GLU A 106 -10.46 -15.57 -9.10
N ILE A 107 -9.49 -15.00 -9.80
CA ILE A 107 -9.62 -14.48 -11.17
C ILE A 107 -8.56 -15.15 -12.05
N ARG A 108 -8.61 -16.48 -12.12
CA ARG A 108 -7.56 -17.35 -12.69
C ARG A 108 -7.13 -17.00 -14.12
N ALA A 109 -7.99 -16.33 -14.87
CA ALA A 109 -7.67 -15.92 -16.25
C ALA A 109 -6.61 -14.81 -16.30
N VAL A 110 -6.41 -14.03 -15.23
CA VAL A 110 -5.57 -12.82 -15.24
C VAL A 110 -4.59 -12.71 -14.04
N ALA A 111 -4.78 -13.52 -13.00
CA ALA A 111 -3.93 -13.48 -11.80
C ALA A 111 -3.85 -14.86 -11.11
N GLU A 112 -2.79 -15.10 -10.37
CA GLU A 112 -2.68 -16.28 -9.52
C GLU A 112 -3.62 -16.14 -8.30
N PRO A 113 -4.27 -17.22 -7.85
CA PRO A 113 -4.90 -17.23 -6.53
C PRO A 113 -3.85 -16.99 -5.44
N TYR A 114 -4.19 -16.12 -4.48
CA TYR A 114 -3.28 -15.85 -3.37
C TYR A 114 -3.03 -17.11 -2.53
N ILE A 115 -1.78 -17.49 -2.41
CA ILE A 115 -1.30 -18.53 -1.52
C ILE A 115 -0.01 -18.03 -0.87
N ARG A 116 -0.01 -17.89 0.47
CA ARG A 116 1.11 -17.35 1.26
C ARG A 116 2.47 -17.95 0.86
N ALA A 117 2.56 -19.28 0.82
CA ALA A 117 3.82 -19.96 0.50
C ALA A 117 4.33 -19.64 -0.92
N ARG A 118 3.44 -19.41 -1.88
CA ARG A 118 3.82 -18.99 -3.24
C ARG A 118 4.31 -17.54 -3.23
N ALA A 119 3.63 -16.64 -2.51
CA ALA A 119 4.04 -15.25 -2.38
C ALA A 119 5.47 -15.15 -1.82
N ILE A 120 5.74 -15.82 -0.70
CA ILE A 120 7.08 -15.85 -0.09
C ILE A 120 8.12 -16.39 -1.08
N ARG A 121 7.84 -17.51 -1.77
CA ARG A 121 8.75 -18.09 -2.75
C ARG A 121 9.03 -17.13 -3.93
N HIS A 122 8.05 -16.34 -4.36
CA HIS A 122 8.27 -15.33 -5.39
C HIS A 122 9.18 -14.21 -4.89
N LEU A 123 8.93 -13.68 -3.69
CA LEU A 123 9.75 -12.66 -3.06
C LEU A 123 11.21 -13.12 -2.88
N GLU A 124 11.41 -14.35 -2.40
CA GLU A 124 12.75 -14.95 -2.23
C GLU A 124 13.51 -15.13 -3.56
N LYS A 125 12.80 -15.22 -4.68
CA LYS A 125 13.38 -15.25 -6.03
C LYS A 125 13.62 -13.86 -6.63
N GLY A 126 13.48 -12.81 -5.86
CA GLY A 126 13.64 -11.43 -6.31
C GLY A 126 12.50 -10.90 -7.19
N ARG A 127 11.33 -11.57 -7.18
CA ARG A 127 10.14 -11.13 -7.88
C ARG A 127 9.34 -10.15 -7.03
N VAL A 128 8.77 -9.14 -7.65
CA VAL A 128 7.74 -8.30 -7.02
C VAL A 128 6.42 -9.08 -6.97
N VAL A 129 5.74 -9.07 -5.83
CA VAL A 129 4.40 -9.66 -5.70
C VAL A 129 3.39 -8.55 -5.47
N ILE A 130 2.39 -8.45 -6.34
CA ILE A 130 1.31 -7.47 -6.20
C ILE A 130 0.04 -8.20 -5.74
N PHE A 131 -0.49 -7.78 -4.59
CA PHE A 131 -1.66 -8.38 -3.96
C PHE A 131 -2.92 -7.59 -4.33
N GLY A 132 -3.81 -8.21 -5.10
CA GLY A 132 -5.09 -7.64 -5.53
C GLY A 132 -6.29 -8.21 -4.78
N ALA A 133 -7.44 -7.58 -4.97
CA ALA A 133 -8.72 -7.92 -4.37
C ALA A 133 -8.76 -7.84 -2.83
N GLY A 134 -7.92 -6.99 -2.24
CA GLY A 134 -7.93 -6.70 -0.81
C GLY A 134 -7.74 -7.93 0.07
N THR A 135 -8.59 -8.10 1.08
CA THR A 135 -8.65 -9.31 1.92
C THR A 135 -9.44 -10.45 1.27
N GLY A 136 -10.18 -10.16 0.19
CA GLY A 136 -11.18 -11.09 -0.38
C GLY A 136 -12.52 -11.08 0.36
N ASN A 137 -12.66 -10.31 1.43
CA ASN A 137 -13.86 -10.20 2.24
C ASN A 137 -14.39 -8.76 2.24
N PRO A 138 -15.72 -8.56 2.08
CA PRO A 138 -16.36 -7.26 2.29
C PRO A 138 -16.09 -6.67 3.66
N TYR A 139 -16.35 -5.39 3.83
CA TYR A 139 -16.19 -4.60 5.07
C TYR A 139 -14.76 -4.27 5.48
N PHE A 140 -13.74 -4.80 4.82
CA PHE A 140 -12.34 -4.49 5.10
C PHE A 140 -11.77 -3.51 4.07
N SER A 141 -10.94 -2.60 4.54
CA SER A 141 -10.24 -1.65 3.69
C SER A 141 -8.99 -2.27 3.04
N THR A 142 -8.38 -1.55 2.10
CA THR A 142 -7.06 -1.91 1.56
C THR A 142 -5.93 -1.64 2.56
N ASP A 143 -6.11 -0.79 3.58
CA ASP A 143 -5.15 -0.61 4.66
C ASP A 143 -5.11 -1.90 5.50
N THR A 144 -6.27 -2.45 5.89
CA THR A 144 -6.37 -3.76 6.57
C THR A 144 -5.76 -4.87 5.72
N ALA A 145 -6.03 -4.88 4.41
CA ALA A 145 -5.42 -5.87 3.51
C ALA A 145 -3.89 -5.76 3.47
N ALA A 146 -3.34 -4.55 3.46
CA ALA A 146 -1.90 -4.32 3.47
C ALA A 146 -1.25 -4.89 4.74
N VAL A 147 -1.84 -4.64 5.90
CA VAL A 147 -1.34 -5.19 7.17
C VAL A 147 -1.42 -6.72 7.20
N LEU A 148 -2.55 -7.28 6.77
CA LEU A 148 -2.72 -8.74 6.71
C LEU A 148 -1.65 -9.37 5.81
N ARG A 149 -1.42 -8.82 4.61
CA ARG A 149 -0.37 -9.32 3.70
C ARG A 149 1.02 -9.13 4.28
N ALA A 150 1.31 -8.00 4.96
CA ALA A 150 2.59 -7.76 5.60
C ALA A 150 2.89 -8.83 6.67
N ALA A 151 1.91 -9.13 7.54
CA ALA A 151 2.02 -10.18 8.55
C ALA A 151 2.25 -11.56 7.91
N GLU A 152 1.46 -11.90 6.88
CA GLU A 152 1.53 -13.21 6.22
C GLU A 152 2.85 -13.45 5.48
N ILE A 153 3.47 -12.42 4.93
CA ILE A 153 4.75 -12.54 4.21
C ILE A 153 5.97 -12.22 5.09
N ASP A 154 5.80 -12.00 6.37
CA ASP A 154 6.86 -11.62 7.31
C ASP A 154 7.61 -10.36 6.82
N ALA A 155 6.89 -9.27 6.52
CA ALA A 155 7.48 -8.00 6.10
C ALA A 155 8.08 -7.25 7.30
N ASP A 156 9.25 -6.64 7.10
CA ASP A 156 9.94 -5.87 8.14
C ASP A 156 9.25 -4.54 8.46
N VAL A 157 8.53 -3.98 7.45
CA VAL A 157 7.85 -2.69 7.54
C VAL A 157 6.75 -2.57 6.50
N ILE A 158 5.70 -1.81 6.82
CA ILE A 158 4.71 -1.33 5.85
C ILE A 158 5.10 0.08 5.43
N LEU A 159 5.37 0.27 4.15
CA LEU A 159 5.58 1.57 3.51
C LEU A 159 4.24 2.09 3.03
N LEU A 160 3.65 3.03 3.78
CA LEU A 160 2.31 3.56 3.54
C LEU A 160 2.41 4.86 2.73
N ALA A 161 2.41 4.75 1.41
CA ALA A 161 2.52 5.86 0.49
C ALA A 161 1.14 6.51 0.25
N LYS A 162 0.96 7.71 0.77
CA LYS A 162 -0.30 8.50 0.71
C LYS A 162 -0.08 9.89 0.08
N ASN A 163 -1.13 10.70 0.05
CA ASN A 163 -1.05 12.10 -0.41
C ASN A 163 -0.53 13.05 0.69
N VAL A 164 -0.50 12.58 1.95
CA VAL A 164 0.03 13.33 3.11
C VAL A 164 1.46 12.89 3.41
N ASP A 165 2.26 13.80 3.91
CA ASP A 165 3.70 13.60 4.14
C ASP A 165 4.04 13.07 5.54
N GLY A 166 3.05 12.83 6.39
CA GLY A 166 3.24 12.31 7.74
C GLY A 166 1.96 12.31 8.56
N VAL A 167 2.08 11.94 9.82
CA VAL A 167 1.01 12.00 10.83
C VAL A 167 1.15 13.32 11.60
N TYR A 168 0.03 14.01 11.80
CA TYR A 168 -0.04 15.29 12.49
C TYR A 168 -0.94 15.20 13.73
N SER A 169 -0.71 16.08 14.70
CA SER A 169 -1.52 16.18 15.92
C SER A 169 -2.99 16.60 15.65
N ALA A 170 -3.24 17.21 14.50
CA ALA A 170 -4.56 17.60 13.99
C ALA A 170 -4.48 17.69 12.45
N ASP A 171 -5.61 17.93 11.78
CA ASP A 171 -5.63 18.16 10.33
C ASP A 171 -4.88 19.46 9.96
N PRO A 172 -3.70 19.41 9.31
CA PRO A 172 -2.89 20.61 9.06
C PRO A 172 -3.54 21.58 8.07
N VAL A 173 -4.56 21.16 7.32
CA VAL A 173 -5.34 22.05 6.44
C VAL A 173 -6.32 22.90 7.25
N LYS A 174 -6.85 22.37 8.34
CA LYS A 174 -7.83 23.04 9.20
C LYS A 174 -7.19 23.74 10.39
N ASP A 175 -6.08 23.19 10.90
CA ASP A 175 -5.36 23.71 12.05
C ASP A 175 -3.89 24.00 11.67
N PRO A 176 -3.53 25.26 11.43
CA PRO A 176 -2.16 25.66 11.11
C PRO A 176 -1.15 25.42 12.24
N THR A 177 -1.62 25.12 13.48
CA THR A 177 -0.77 24.78 14.62
C THR A 177 -0.47 23.30 14.75
N ALA A 178 -1.03 22.47 13.87
CA ALA A 178 -0.80 21.04 13.85
C ALA A 178 0.69 20.72 13.68
N VAL A 179 1.20 19.88 14.58
CA VAL A 179 2.60 19.45 14.61
C VAL A 179 2.73 18.07 13.98
N LYS A 180 3.68 17.93 13.05
CA LYS A 180 4.02 16.63 12.45
C LYS A 180 4.85 15.80 13.42
N TYR A 181 4.51 14.53 13.55
CA TYR A 181 5.29 13.55 14.31
C TYR A 181 6.39 12.93 13.44
N ASP A 182 7.62 12.83 13.95
CA ASP A 182 8.67 11.99 13.36
C ASP A 182 8.43 10.51 13.68
N SER A 183 7.98 10.24 14.92
CA SER A 183 7.61 8.91 15.42
C SER A 183 6.44 9.04 16.39
N ILE A 184 5.55 8.05 16.40
CA ILE A 184 4.40 7.98 17.31
C ILE A 184 4.09 6.52 17.62
N SER A 185 3.58 6.24 18.83
CA SER A 185 3.15 4.90 19.22
C SER A 185 1.78 4.54 18.64
N TYR A 186 1.48 3.24 18.50
CA TYR A 186 0.13 2.79 18.14
C TYR A 186 -0.91 3.21 19.17
N ASP A 187 -0.56 3.14 20.46
CA ASP A 187 -1.45 3.57 21.54
C ASP A 187 -1.83 5.05 21.42
N ASP A 188 -0.86 5.91 21.13
CA ASP A 188 -1.12 7.34 20.90
C ASP A 188 -1.97 7.60 19.65
N VAL A 189 -1.73 6.86 18.57
CA VAL A 189 -2.56 6.94 17.36
C VAL A 189 -4.00 6.60 17.66
N LEU A 190 -4.25 5.53 18.42
CA LEU A 190 -5.60 5.09 18.79
C LEU A 190 -6.24 6.05 19.81
N ALA A 191 -5.50 6.44 20.85
CA ALA A 191 -6.01 7.34 21.91
C ALA A 191 -6.36 8.74 21.37
N GLN A 192 -5.58 9.26 20.43
CA GLN A 192 -5.81 10.56 19.81
C GLN A 192 -6.67 10.49 18.55
N HIS A 193 -7.17 9.31 18.14
CA HIS A 193 -7.96 9.10 16.94
C HIS A 193 -7.30 9.65 15.66
N LEU A 194 -5.98 9.51 15.52
CA LEU A 194 -5.24 10.03 14.37
C LEU A 194 -5.48 9.19 13.11
N MET A 195 -5.62 9.85 11.98
CA MET A 195 -5.99 9.24 10.70
C MET A 195 -4.78 8.67 9.94
N VAL A 196 -4.09 7.69 10.53
CA VAL A 196 -3.00 6.97 9.86
C VAL A 196 -3.56 5.93 8.89
N MET A 197 -4.31 5.00 9.43
CA MET A 197 -5.04 3.91 8.77
C MET A 197 -6.42 3.79 9.42
N ASP A 198 -7.26 2.88 8.94
CA ASP A 198 -8.47 2.53 9.71
C ASP A 198 -8.09 1.78 11.01
N THR A 199 -9.01 1.81 11.99
CA THR A 199 -8.78 1.25 13.32
C THR A 199 -8.42 -0.24 13.28
N THR A 200 -9.05 -1.01 12.38
CA THR A 200 -8.78 -2.44 12.23
C THR A 200 -7.34 -2.67 11.76
N ALA A 201 -6.88 -1.91 10.77
CA ALA A 201 -5.51 -1.97 10.28
C ALA A 201 -4.50 -1.56 11.37
N THR A 202 -4.81 -0.49 12.12
CA THR A 202 -3.94 0.01 13.20
C THR A 202 -3.79 -1.03 14.31
N SER A 203 -4.90 -1.61 14.78
CA SER A 203 -4.87 -2.66 15.81
C SER A 203 -4.15 -3.92 15.32
N LEU A 204 -4.39 -4.34 14.08
CA LEU A 204 -3.72 -5.52 13.51
C LEU A 204 -2.20 -5.31 13.38
N SER A 205 -1.75 -4.09 13.02
CA SER A 205 -0.31 -3.76 12.97
C SER A 205 0.31 -3.80 14.35
N MET A 206 -0.36 -3.23 15.35
CA MET A 206 0.07 -3.23 16.75
C MET A 206 0.20 -4.66 17.28
N ASP A 207 -0.85 -5.48 17.13
CA ASP A 207 -0.86 -6.87 17.63
C ASP A 207 0.23 -7.76 17.00
N ASN A 208 0.69 -7.42 15.79
CA ASN A 208 1.74 -8.16 15.07
C ASN A 208 3.10 -7.44 15.08
N HIS A 209 3.26 -6.36 15.85
CA HIS A 209 4.50 -5.59 16.01
C HIS A 209 5.12 -5.13 14.67
N ILE A 210 4.29 -4.83 13.66
CA ILE A 210 4.75 -4.42 12.32
C ILE A 210 4.81 -2.91 12.24
N PRO A 211 5.98 -2.28 12.13
CA PRO A 211 6.07 -0.83 12.00
C PRO A 211 5.47 -0.34 10.68
N VAL A 212 4.84 0.85 10.73
CA VAL A 212 4.26 1.52 9.56
C VAL A 212 4.96 2.85 9.35
N LEU A 213 5.56 3.05 8.18
CA LEU A 213 6.17 4.31 7.79
C LEU A 213 5.27 5.02 6.77
N LEU A 214 4.60 6.09 7.20
CA LEU A 214 3.71 6.90 6.37
C LEU A 214 4.49 8.06 5.77
N PHE A 215 4.40 8.25 4.45
CA PHE A 215 5.05 9.33 3.72
C PHE A 215 4.27 9.73 2.44
N ALA A 216 4.62 10.90 1.87
CA ALA A 216 4.01 11.38 0.64
C ALA A 216 4.54 10.64 -0.60
N LEU A 217 3.62 10.14 -1.46
CA LEU A 217 3.96 9.57 -2.77
C LEU A 217 4.20 10.64 -3.85
N LYS A 218 3.92 11.90 -3.57
CA LYS A 218 4.15 13.01 -4.53
C LYS A 218 5.60 13.00 -5.06
N ASP A 219 6.56 12.62 -4.21
CA ASP A 219 7.92 12.28 -4.59
C ASP A 219 8.13 10.77 -4.44
N PRO A 220 8.11 9.96 -5.53
CA PRO A 220 8.31 8.52 -5.46
C PRO A 220 9.67 8.11 -4.92
N GLU A 221 10.72 8.95 -4.99
CA GLU A 221 12.04 8.67 -4.42
C GLU A 221 11.97 8.49 -2.89
N ASN A 222 10.92 8.97 -2.22
CA ASN A 222 10.68 8.69 -0.81
C ASN A 222 10.56 7.19 -0.51
N ILE A 223 10.17 6.35 -1.47
CA ILE A 223 10.12 4.89 -1.30
C ILE A 223 11.54 4.34 -1.05
N ILE A 224 12.51 4.70 -1.90
CA ILE A 224 13.88 4.21 -1.75
C ILE A 224 14.57 4.82 -0.53
N ARG A 225 14.31 6.12 -0.25
CA ARG A 225 14.81 6.80 0.96
C ARG A 225 14.27 6.11 2.23
N ALA A 226 12.99 5.76 2.25
CA ALA A 226 12.39 4.99 3.34
C ALA A 226 13.03 3.61 3.50
N VAL A 227 13.28 2.90 2.40
CA VAL A 227 13.95 1.58 2.40
C VAL A 227 15.39 1.68 2.93
N CYS A 228 16.08 2.79 2.70
CA CYS A 228 17.41 3.08 3.20
C CYS A 228 17.44 3.64 4.64
N GLY A 229 16.27 3.77 5.29
CA GLY A 229 16.17 4.22 6.68
C GLY A 229 16.25 5.74 6.88
N GLU A 230 16.11 6.53 5.81
CA GLU A 230 16.01 7.97 5.94
C GLU A 230 14.69 8.42 6.58
N LYS A 231 14.72 9.57 7.25
CA LYS A 231 13.51 10.19 7.85
C LYS A 231 12.68 10.87 6.78
N VAL A 232 11.75 10.15 6.16
CA VAL A 232 10.91 10.67 5.05
C VAL A 232 9.44 10.85 5.40
N GLY A 233 9.05 10.69 6.64
CA GLY A 233 7.65 10.78 7.03
C GLY A 233 7.47 10.60 8.52
N THR A 234 6.44 9.86 8.91
CA THR A 234 6.19 9.46 10.31
C THR A 234 6.24 7.96 10.44
N ILE A 235 7.06 7.45 11.37
CA ILE A 235 7.05 6.04 11.73
C ILE A 235 6.09 5.80 12.90
N VAL A 236 5.14 4.87 12.70
CA VAL A 236 4.26 4.36 13.74
C VAL A 236 4.78 3.00 14.19
N LYS A 237 5.05 2.84 15.46
CA LYS A 237 5.58 1.61 16.07
C LYS A 237 5.24 1.56 17.56
N GLU A 238 5.66 0.52 18.28
CA GLU A 238 5.59 0.45 19.75
C GLU A 238 6.46 1.49 20.44
#